data_450122038fd60495b0bce46fe15907b5
#
_entry.id   450122038fd60495b0bce46fe15907b5
#
_cell.length_a   1.000
_cell.length_b   1.000
_cell.length_c   1.000
_cell.angle_alpha   90.00
_cell.angle_beta   90.00
_cell.angle_gamma   90.00
#
_symmetry.space_group_name_H-M   'P 1'
#
loop_
_entity.id
_entity.type
_entity.pdbx_description
1 polymer ?
#
loop_
_entity_poly.entity_id
_entity_poly.type
_entity_poly.pdbx_seq_one_letter_code
_entity_poly.pdbx_strand_id
1 'polypeptide(L)'
;MDAVSLQLILGRASGLRYGQLRSALESISSRPIDIFAVEALLGKRSDTLQSLGLGPAASAWLQAPDAATLAADRYWIARNRIQLLDAFDPRYPPLLTHVRDAPALLYVRGDIESLSLPQLAIVGSRAATLQARLTAMQFAAELSHHGLTITSGLALGIDAAGHEGALRAGGRTVAVLGSGLDRIYPAQHGLLAARIAARGAIISEFPRGTVPLRNHFPQRNRLMSGLSLGTLVVEAADKSGSLITAQFALDQGREVFAIPGSIHNPLTRGCHALIRSGAKLVESTRDIIEEIANSLPKQDDMSRNSSPKRVTRRLATLDKGHKILLDALGFDPTSVDALVERTGFPSESVASMLLILELQGTVGSEAGGRYVRLPDERPG
;
A
#
# COMPACT_ATOMS: atom_id res chain seq x y z
N MET A 1 18.18 30.58 -6.64
CA MET A 1 17.45 29.99 -5.46
C MET A 1 18.16 28.71 -5.03
N ASP A 2 18.03 28.29 -3.74
CA ASP A 2 18.56 26.96 -3.33
C ASP A 2 17.62 25.83 -3.77
N ALA A 3 18.16 24.60 -3.84
CA ALA A 3 17.43 23.41 -4.29
C ALA A 3 16.13 23.15 -3.50
N VAL A 4 16.16 23.31 -2.18
CA VAL A 4 14.98 23.10 -1.30
C VAL A 4 13.84 24.07 -1.66
N SER A 5 14.16 25.33 -1.93
CA SER A 5 13.15 26.32 -2.35
C SER A 5 12.53 25.95 -3.71
N LEU A 6 13.34 25.53 -4.68
CA LEU A 6 12.86 25.07 -5.98
C LEU A 6 11.97 23.83 -5.87
N GLN A 7 12.39 22.84 -5.09
CA GLN A 7 11.57 21.65 -4.79
C GLN A 7 10.23 22.01 -4.15
N LEU A 8 10.20 22.92 -3.16
CA LEU A 8 8.96 23.35 -2.51
C LEU A 8 8.03 24.10 -3.46
N ILE A 9 8.59 24.91 -4.37
CA ILE A 9 7.81 25.59 -5.41
C ILE A 9 7.14 24.55 -6.31
N LEU A 10 7.89 23.55 -6.79
CA LEU A 10 7.35 22.46 -7.60
C LEU A 10 6.26 21.66 -6.85
N GLY A 11 6.50 21.31 -5.59
CA GLY A 11 5.57 20.51 -4.80
C GLY A 11 4.23 21.18 -4.52
N ARG A 12 4.18 22.52 -4.55
CA ARG A 12 2.93 23.28 -4.40
C ARG A 12 2.24 23.61 -5.72
N ALA A 13 2.88 23.40 -6.86
CA ALA A 13 2.27 23.53 -8.18
C ALA A 13 1.33 22.32 -8.43
N SER A 14 0.13 22.39 -7.88
CA SER A 14 -0.84 21.29 -7.97
C SER A 14 -1.12 20.86 -9.41
N GLY A 15 -1.02 19.57 -9.68
CA GLY A 15 -1.21 19.02 -11.02
C GLY A 15 0.06 18.97 -11.89
N LEU A 16 1.17 19.52 -11.43
CA LEU A 16 2.44 19.42 -12.15
C LEU A 16 2.95 17.97 -12.15
N ARG A 17 3.21 17.44 -13.36
CA ARG A 17 3.67 16.08 -13.58
C ARG A 17 5.12 16.08 -14.10
N TYR A 18 5.86 15.03 -13.78
CA TYR A 18 7.24 14.88 -14.20
C TYR A 18 7.43 15.05 -15.72
N GLY A 19 6.61 14.34 -16.52
CA GLY A 19 6.72 14.40 -17.98
C GLY A 19 6.50 15.82 -18.55
N GLN A 20 5.53 16.56 -18.02
CA GLN A 20 5.29 17.96 -18.43
C GLN A 20 6.46 18.87 -18.04
N LEU A 21 6.94 18.74 -16.80
CA LEU A 21 8.08 19.52 -16.30
C LEU A 21 9.33 19.22 -17.14
N ARG A 22 9.61 17.96 -17.38
CA ARG A 22 10.75 17.52 -18.18
C ARG A 22 10.71 18.07 -19.60
N SER A 23 9.59 17.91 -20.31
CA SER A 23 9.43 18.43 -21.68
C SER A 23 9.59 19.95 -21.73
N ALA A 24 9.06 20.69 -20.76
CA ALA A 24 9.24 22.13 -20.68
C ALA A 24 10.71 22.52 -20.47
N LEU A 25 11.43 21.82 -19.60
CA LEU A 25 12.85 22.08 -19.34
C LEU A 25 13.73 21.71 -20.54
N GLU A 26 13.45 20.60 -21.24
CA GLU A 26 14.11 20.20 -22.48
C GLU A 26 13.97 21.26 -23.60
N SER A 27 12.83 21.96 -23.64
CA SER A 27 12.61 23.01 -24.64
C SER A 27 13.38 24.31 -24.39
N ILE A 28 13.86 24.55 -23.17
CA ILE A 28 14.49 25.79 -22.76
C ILE A 28 15.96 25.67 -22.39
N SER A 29 16.49 24.45 -22.19
CA SER A 29 17.85 24.20 -21.74
C SER A 29 18.53 23.19 -22.63
N SER A 30 19.76 23.52 -23.07
CA SER A 30 20.68 22.59 -23.71
C SER A 30 21.65 21.91 -22.74
N ARG A 31 21.49 22.15 -21.43
CA ARG A 31 22.27 21.52 -20.35
C ARG A 31 21.54 20.31 -19.77
N PRO A 32 22.23 19.40 -19.05
CA PRO A 32 21.58 18.36 -18.31
C PRO A 32 20.46 18.93 -17.41
N ILE A 33 19.32 18.26 -17.41
CA ILE A 33 18.15 18.71 -16.64
C ILE A 33 18.32 18.26 -15.19
N ASP A 34 18.34 19.23 -14.31
CA ASP A 34 18.36 19.06 -12.86
C ASP A 34 17.37 20.03 -12.19
N ILE A 35 17.29 20.00 -10.87
CA ILE A 35 16.40 20.89 -10.10
C ILE A 35 16.70 22.38 -10.35
N PHE A 36 17.95 22.76 -10.65
CA PHE A 36 18.33 24.14 -10.90
C PHE A 36 17.86 24.65 -12.27
N ALA A 37 17.60 23.75 -13.24
CA ALA A 37 16.98 24.13 -14.50
C ALA A 37 15.57 24.73 -14.29
N VAL A 38 14.88 24.40 -13.18
CA VAL A 38 13.60 24.97 -12.79
C VAL A 38 13.68 26.48 -12.58
N GLU A 39 14.80 27.01 -12.09
CA GLU A 39 14.98 28.45 -11.91
C GLU A 39 14.88 29.20 -13.25
N ALA A 40 15.42 28.62 -14.32
CA ALA A 40 15.29 29.18 -15.67
C ALA A 40 13.85 29.15 -16.18
N LEU A 41 13.06 28.13 -15.81
CA LEU A 41 11.64 28.05 -16.12
C LEU A 41 10.82 29.11 -15.38
N LEU A 42 11.08 29.33 -14.08
CA LEU A 42 10.41 30.34 -13.26
C LEU A 42 10.67 31.78 -13.73
N GLY A 43 11.83 32.03 -14.31
CA GLY A 43 12.20 33.33 -14.90
C GLY A 43 11.60 33.61 -16.29
N LYS A 44 10.90 32.65 -16.91
CA LYS A 44 10.27 32.79 -18.22
C LYS A 44 8.89 33.43 -18.13
N ARG A 45 8.48 34.12 -19.22
CA ARG A 45 7.16 34.72 -19.35
C ARG A 45 6.05 33.66 -19.41
N SER A 46 4.83 34.13 -19.17
CA SER A 46 3.57 33.36 -19.05
C SER A 46 3.39 32.19 -20.04
N ASP A 47 3.87 32.34 -21.27
CA ASP A 47 3.59 31.39 -22.37
C ASP A 47 4.22 29.99 -22.13
N THR A 48 5.45 29.94 -21.59
CA THR A 48 6.11 28.67 -21.26
C THR A 48 5.45 27.98 -20.06
N LEU A 49 4.98 28.74 -19.08
CA LEU A 49 4.22 28.18 -17.94
C LEU A 49 2.81 27.71 -18.35
N GLN A 50 2.21 28.37 -19.36
CA GLN A 50 0.91 27.93 -19.94
C GLN A 50 1.05 26.60 -20.66
N SER A 51 2.20 26.33 -21.32
CA SER A 51 2.46 25.06 -22.00
C SER A 51 2.48 23.86 -21.04
N LEU A 52 2.64 24.09 -19.71
CA LEU A 52 2.55 23.05 -18.69
C LEU A 52 1.11 22.53 -18.49
N GLY A 53 0.09 23.19 -19.05
CA GLY A 53 -1.32 22.79 -18.91
C GLY A 53 -1.83 22.81 -17.48
N LEU A 54 -1.24 23.66 -16.62
CA LEU A 54 -1.63 23.79 -15.21
C LEU A 54 -2.86 24.66 -15.03
N GLY A 55 -3.63 24.36 -13.99
CA GLY A 55 -4.73 25.22 -13.58
C GLY A 55 -4.26 26.62 -13.13
N PRO A 56 -5.17 27.62 -13.11
CA PRO A 56 -4.82 29.02 -12.80
C PRO A 56 -4.08 29.22 -11.48
N ALA A 57 -4.46 28.49 -10.43
CA ALA A 57 -3.85 28.60 -9.11
C ALA A 57 -2.39 28.09 -9.10
N ALA A 58 -2.09 26.99 -9.79
CA ALA A 58 -0.74 26.45 -9.90
C ALA A 58 0.15 27.34 -10.76
N SER A 59 -0.39 27.90 -11.86
CA SER A 59 0.31 28.87 -12.70
C SER A 59 0.64 30.15 -11.95
N ALA A 60 -0.30 30.71 -11.20
CA ALA A 60 -0.09 31.90 -10.37
C ALA A 60 0.97 31.64 -9.28
N TRP A 61 0.93 30.47 -8.66
CA TRP A 61 1.94 30.07 -7.68
C TRP A 61 3.35 30.01 -8.28
N LEU A 62 3.54 29.41 -9.46
CA LEU A 62 4.85 29.36 -10.13
C LEU A 62 5.38 30.74 -10.54
N GLN A 63 4.49 31.69 -10.86
CA GLN A 63 4.87 33.05 -11.22
C GLN A 63 5.29 33.90 -10.01
N ALA A 64 4.61 33.71 -8.87
CA ALA A 64 4.84 34.48 -7.65
C ALA A 64 4.67 33.61 -6.40
N PRO A 65 5.68 32.75 -6.09
CA PRO A 65 5.64 31.93 -4.88
C PRO A 65 5.62 32.81 -3.62
N ASP A 66 4.68 32.53 -2.69
CA ASP A 66 4.60 33.24 -1.41
C ASP A 66 5.76 32.87 -0.48
N ALA A 67 6.60 33.86 -0.16
CA ALA A 67 7.79 33.68 0.65
C ALA A 67 7.47 33.21 2.09
N ALA A 68 6.35 33.64 2.67
CA ALA A 68 5.96 33.22 4.01
C ALA A 68 5.56 31.76 4.05
N THR A 69 4.83 31.30 3.04
CA THR A 69 4.47 29.87 2.87
C THR A 69 5.72 29.01 2.70
N LEU A 70 6.67 29.44 1.84
CA LEU A 70 7.93 28.69 1.65
C LEU A 70 8.76 28.62 2.94
N ALA A 71 8.86 29.73 3.68
CA ALA A 71 9.58 29.74 4.96
C ALA A 71 8.92 28.81 5.99
N ALA A 72 7.60 28.80 6.08
CA ALA A 72 6.85 27.90 6.98
C ALA A 72 7.04 26.42 6.61
N ASP A 73 7.07 26.09 5.31
CA ASP A 73 7.31 24.74 4.84
C ASP A 73 8.76 24.29 5.10
N ARG A 74 9.73 25.15 4.85
CA ARG A 74 11.15 24.87 5.16
C ARG A 74 11.34 24.55 6.65
N TYR A 75 10.77 25.38 7.52
CA TYR A 75 10.82 25.15 8.96
C TYR A 75 10.20 23.80 9.34
N TRP A 76 9.02 23.51 8.80
CA TRP A 76 8.31 22.26 9.09
C TRP A 76 9.09 21.03 8.60
N ILE A 77 9.63 21.07 7.38
CA ILE A 77 10.44 20.00 6.78
C ILE A 77 11.65 19.69 7.66
N ALA A 78 12.39 20.73 8.03
CA ALA A 78 13.59 20.58 8.88
C ALA A 78 13.24 19.96 10.26
N ARG A 79 12.16 20.47 10.91
CA ARG A 79 11.72 20.00 12.22
C ARG A 79 11.23 18.55 12.20
N ASN A 80 10.58 18.10 11.11
CA ASN A 80 9.98 16.77 11.01
C ASN A 80 10.84 15.78 10.22
N ARG A 81 12.07 16.17 9.85
CA ARG A 81 13.02 15.34 9.09
C ARG A 81 12.39 14.80 7.80
N ILE A 82 11.66 15.67 7.08
CA ILE A 82 11.06 15.33 5.79
C ILE A 82 12.14 15.53 4.73
N GLN A 83 12.29 14.54 3.87
CA GLN A 83 13.13 14.60 2.69
C GLN A 83 12.27 14.98 1.49
N LEU A 84 12.81 15.81 0.60
CA LEU A 84 12.20 16.15 -0.66
C LEU A 84 12.91 15.37 -1.75
N LEU A 85 12.15 14.70 -2.59
CA LEU A 85 12.66 13.87 -3.67
C LEU A 85 12.01 14.32 -4.97
N ASP A 86 12.72 15.20 -5.69
CA ASP A 86 12.27 15.63 -7.01
C ASP A 86 12.56 14.57 -8.07
N ALA A 87 11.89 14.68 -9.19
CA ALA A 87 11.94 13.67 -10.25
C ALA A 87 13.29 13.65 -11.02
N PHE A 88 14.23 14.56 -10.72
CA PHE A 88 15.60 14.56 -11.26
C PHE A 88 16.63 14.00 -10.27
N ASP A 89 16.24 13.77 -9.02
CA ASP A 89 17.09 13.12 -8.02
C ASP A 89 17.37 11.66 -8.44
N PRO A 90 18.64 11.22 -8.45
CA PRO A 90 18.99 9.82 -8.79
C PRO A 90 18.31 8.76 -7.92
N ARG A 91 17.84 9.14 -6.73
CA ARG A 91 17.09 8.25 -5.81
C ARG A 91 15.60 8.22 -6.10
N TYR A 92 15.10 9.01 -7.06
CA TYR A 92 13.69 8.95 -7.44
C TYR A 92 13.34 7.55 -7.95
N PRO A 93 12.23 6.94 -7.49
CA PRO A 93 11.92 5.54 -7.77
C PRO A 93 11.88 5.25 -9.28
N PRO A 94 12.73 4.35 -9.80
CA PRO A 94 12.82 4.12 -11.24
C PRO A 94 11.48 3.70 -11.86
N LEU A 95 10.70 2.90 -11.15
CA LEU A 95 9.40 2.46 -11.63
C LEU A 95 8.39 3.61 -11.80
N LEU A 96 8.49 4.67 -10.99
CA LEU A 96 7.63 5.85 -11.14
C LEU A 96 7.98 6.69 -12.37
N THR A 97 9.22 6.68 -12.86
CA THR A 97 9.60 7.44 -14.06
C THR A 97 8.85 6.98 -15.32
N HIS A 98 8.35 5.74 -15.30
CA HIS A 98 7.57 5.16 -16.40
C HIS A 98 6.06 5.42 -16.26
N VAL A 99 5.62 5.99 -15.14
CA VAL A 99 4.21 6.33 -14.93
C VAL A 99 3.90 7.67 -15.60
N ARG A 100 2.92 7.67 -16.51
CA ARG A 100 2.53 8.87 -17.29
C ARG A 100 2.33 10.12 -16.42
N ASP A 101 1.67 9.92 -15.28
CA ASP A 101 1.34 11.00 -14.33
C ASP A 101 2.22 10.99 -13.09
N ALA A 102 3.50 10.59 -13.21
CA ALA A 102 4.45 10.63 -12.10
C ALA A 102 4.54 12.04 -11.49
N PRO A 103 4.59 12.18 -10.16
CA PRO A 103 4.70 13.48 -9.51
C PRO A 103 6.08 14.09 -9.75
N ALA A 104 6.14 15.42 -9.92
CA ALA A 104 7.41 16.14 -10.03
C ALA A 104 8.20 16.16 -8.72
N LEU A 105 7.51 15.98 -7.58
CA LEU A 105 8.09 15.94 -6.24
C LEU A 105 7.35 14.95 -5.35
N LEU A 106 8.12 14.23 -4.52
CA LEU A 106 7.64 13.44 -3.40
C LEU A 106 8.16 14.01 -2.08
N TYR A 107 7.28 14.12 -1.10
CA TYR A 107 7.61 14.34 0.30
C TYR A 107 7.80 12.98 0.96
N VAL A 108 8.92 12.77 1.64
CA VAL A 108 9.29 11.46 2.23
C VAL A 108 9.61 11.63 3.71
N ARG A 109 8.99 10.80 4.55
CA ARG A 109 9.33 10.63 5.96
C ARG A 109 9.79 9.20 6.19
N GLY A 110 10.99 9.00 6.68
CA GLY A 110 11.58 7.69 6.94
C GLY A 110 12.75 7.39 6.03
N ASP A 111 12.92 6.12 5.70
CA ASP A 111 14.03 5.63 4.90
C ASP A 111 13.73 5.74 3.39
N ILE A 112 14.39 6.69 2.72
CA ILE A 112 14.23 6.94 1.29
C ILE A 112 14.69 5.75 0.44
N GLU A 113 15.67 4.98 0.90
CA GLU A 113 16.18 3.80 0.18
C GLU A 113 15.11 2.72 0.01
N SER A 114 14.12 2.69 0.92
CA SER A 114 12.98 1.79 0.80
C SER A 114 12.16 1.99 -0.48
N LEU A 115 12.27 3.16 -1.13
CA LEU A 115 11.52 3.48 -2.35
C LEU A 115 12.13 2.84 -3.61
N SER A 116 13.42 2.50 -3.58
CA SER A 116 14.14 1.88 -4.69
C SER A 116 14.17 0.35 -4.62
N LEU A 117 13.73 -0.23 -3.49
CA LEU A 117 13.66 -1.68 -3.32
C LEU A 117 12.51 -2.29 -4.14
N PRO A 118 12.58 -3.57 -4.50
CA PRO A 118 11.45 -4.28 -5.10
C PRO A 118 10.22 -4.22 -4.19
N GLN A 119 9.08 -3.81 -4.75
CA GLN A 119 7.86 -3.58 -3.97
C GLN A 119 6.68 -4.36 -4.53
N LEU A 120 5.76 -4.76 -3.65
CA LEU A 120 4.44 -5.27 -4.01
C LEU A 120 3.36 -4.42 -3.33
N ALA A 121 2.39 -3.94 -4.09
CA ALA A 121 1.23 -3.26 -3.53
C ALA A 121 0.24 -4.29 -2.96
N ILE A 122 -0.24 -4.09 -1.72
CA ILE A 122 -1.33 -4.89 -1.12
C ILE A 122 -2.49 -3.94 -0.83
N VAL A 123 -3.63 -4.21 -1.45
CA VAL A 123 -4.83 -3.37 -1.35
C VAL A 123 -6.10 -4.20 -1.17
N GLY A 124 -7.15 -3.56 -0.68
CA GLY A 124 -8.44 -4.24 -0.54
C GLY A 124 -9.50 -3.42 0.20
N SER A 125 -10.48 -4.13 0.74
CA SER A 125 -11.62 -3.57 1.47
C SER A 125 -11.19 -2.83 2.73
N ARG A 126 -11.78 -1.67 2.98
CA ARG A 126 -11.64 -0.93 4.26
C ARG A 126 -12.42 -1.60 5.39
N ALA A 127 -13.53 -2.26 5.07
CA ALA A 127 -14.36 -3.06 5.96
C ALA A 127 -14.11 -4.55 5.72
N ALA A 128 -12.82 -4.94 5.68
CA ALA A 128 -12.40 -6.30 5.40
C ALA A 128 -12.83 -7.27 6.51
N THR A 129 -13.15 -8.49 6.12
CA THR A 129 -13.38 -9.60 7.04
C THR A 129 -12.12 -9.89 7.86
N LEU A 130 -12.28 -10.52 9.03
CA LEU A 130 -11.14 -10.95 9.84
C LEU A 130 -10.22 -11.87 9.05
N GLN A 131 -10.79 -12.82 8.32
CA GLN A 131 -10.03 -13.74 7.47
C GLN A 131 -9.19 -13.00 6.41
N ALA A 132 -9.79 -12.05 5.70
CA ALA A 132 -9.08 -11.27 4.69
C ALA A 132 -7.93 -10.44 5.28
N ARG A 133 -8.12 -9.86 6.49
CA ARG A 133 -7.05 -9.13 7.19
C ARG A 133 -5.90 -10.06 7.60
N LEU A 134 -6.21 -11.26 8.11
CA LEU A 134 -5.20 -12.26 8.48
C LEU A 134 -4.42 -12.74 7.23
N THR A 135 -5.14 -13.01 6.13
CA THR A 135 -4.52 -13.35 4.85
C THR A 135 -3.59 -12.24 4.35
N ALA A 136 -4.03 -10.97 4.40
CA ALA A 136 -3.18 -9.84 4.01
C ALA A 136 -1.92 -9.72 4.88
N MET A 137 -2.06 -9.95 6.20
CA MET A 137 -0.91 -9.94 7.12
C MET A 137 0.07 -11.08 6.83
N GLN A 138 -0.43 -12.28 6.59
CA GLN A 138 0.38 -13.46 6.28
C GLN A 138 1.13 -13.25 4.96
N PHE A 139 0.44 -12.88 3.88
CA PHE A 139 1.08 -12.60 2.60
C PHE A 139 2.13 -11.50 2.71
N ALA A 140 1.83 -10.40 3.42
CA ALA A 140 2.79 -9.32 3.63
C ALA A 140 4.04 -9.78 4.39
N ALA A 141 3.88 -10.64 5.42
CA ALA A 141 4.99 -11.19 6.19
C ALA A 141 5.86 -12.10 5.33
N GLU A 142 5.26 -13.05 4.62
CA GLU A 142 5.98 -14.00 3.76
C GLU A 142 6.70 -13.30 2.61
N LEU A 143 6.04 -12.36 1.91
CA LEU A 143 6.66 -11.57 0.84
C LEU A 143 7.82 -10.70 1.36
N SER A 144 7.71 -10.21 2.61
CA SER A 144 8.82 -9.49 3.25
C SER A 144 10.02 -10.41 3.51
N HIS A 145 9.81 -11.67 3.87
CA HIS A 145 10.88 -12.65 4.00
C HIS A 145 11.57 -12.96 2.66
N HIS A 146 10.86 -12.80 1.55
CA HIS A 146 11.42 -12.87 0.20
C HIS A 146 12.09 -11.55 -0.26
N GLY A 147 12.25 -10.57 0.64
CA GLY A 147 12.94 -9.32 0.36
C GLY A 147 12.08 -8.24 -0.31
N LEU A 148 10.77 -8.46 -0.43
CA LEU A 148 9.86 -7.46 -0.99
C LEU A 148 9.45 -6.42 0.06
N THR A 149 9.43 -5.17 -0.34
CA THR A 149 8.83 -4.08 0.42
C THR A 149 7.32 -4.05 0.15
N ILE A 150 6.51 -3.95 1.20
CA ILE A 150 5.05 -3.89 1.05
C ILE A 150 4.60 -2.44 0.92
N THR A 151 3.95 -2.12 -0.18
CA THR A 151 3.40 -0.77 -0.44
C THR A 151 1.89 -0.79 -0.27
N SER A 152 1.35 0.18 0.46
CA SER A 152 -0.09 0.32 0.64
C SER A 152 -0.49 1.76 1.02
N GLY A 153 -1.78 1.97 1.21
CA GLY A 153 -2.34 3.32 1.35
C GLY A 153 -2.67 3.76 2.76
N LEU A 154 -2.29 3.02 3.78
CA LEU A 154 -2.58 3.32 5.18
C LEU A 154 -4.09 3.40 5.50
N ALA A 155 -4.97 2.92 4.62
CA ALA A 155 -6.41 2.87 4.87
C ALA A 155 -6.74 1.80 5.94
N LEU A 156 -7.98 1.83 6.44
CA LEU A 156 -8.51 0.75 7.29
C LEU A 156 -8.52 -0.59 6.54
N GLY A 157 -8.61 -1.69 7.25
CA GLY A 157 -8.77 -3.03 6.68
C GLY A 157 -7.49 -3.58 6.08
N ILE A 158 -7.50 -3.92 4.80
CA ILE A 158 -6.41 -4.63 4.12
C ILE A 158 -5.10 -3.83 4.11
N ASP A 159 -5.15 -2.52 3.85
CA ASP A 159 -3.96 -1.68 3.80
C ASP A 159 -3.19 -1.73 5.14
N ALA A 160 -3.90 -1.52 6.24
CA ALA A 160 -3.31 -1.59 7.59
C ALA A 160 -2.79 -3.00 7.90
N ALA A 161 -3.52 -4.05 7.52
CA ALA A 161 -3.12 -5.44 7.73
C ALA A 161 -1.82 -5.76 6.95
N GLY A 162 -1.69 -5.30 5.70
CA GLY A 162 -0.47 -5.44 4.91
C GLY A 162 0.74 -4.78 5.57
N HIS A 163 0.59 -3.53 6.04
CA HIS A 163 1.66 -2.84 6.76
C HIS A 163 2.05 -3.58 8.06
N GLU A 164 1.05 -4.02 8.85
CA GLU A 164 1.29 -4.75 10.10
C GLU A 164 2.02 -6.08 9.85
N GLY A 165 1.64 -6.83 8.81
CA GLY A 165 2.28 -8.08 8.43
C GLY A 165 3.76 -7.88 8.11
N ALA A 166 4.08 -6.90 7.25
CA ALA A 166 5.46 -6.56 6.91
C ALA A 166 6.29 -6.16 8.14
N LEU A 167 5.73 -5.30 9.01
CA LEU A 167 6.41 -4.84 10.22
C LEU A 167 6.64 -5.98 11.23
N ARG A 168 5.71 -6.90 11.39
CA ARG A 168 5.85 -8.09 12.27
C ARG A 168 6.95 -9.03 11.78
N ALA A 169 7.09 -9.20 10.48
CA ALA A 169 8.16 -9.97 9.86
C ALA A 169 9.53 -9.25 9.92
N GLY A 170 9.61 -8.03 10.46
CA GLY A 170 10.83 -7.24 10.43
C GLY A 170 11.15 -6.64 9.07
N GLY A 171 10.23 -6.76 8.11
CA GLY A 171 10.34 -6.25 6.75
C GLY A 171 10.13 -4.73 6.66
N ARG A 172 10.30 -4.21 5.44
CA ARG A 172 10.07 -2.80 5.11
C ARG A 172 8.69 -2.59 4.52
N THR A 173 8.12 -1.42 4.74
CA THR A 173 6.84 -1.07 4.14
C THR A 173 6.77 0.42 3.83
N VAL A 174 6.08 0.75 2.73
CA VAL A 174 5.90 2.12 2.24
C VAL A 174 4.42 2.49 2.28
N ALA A 175 4.09 3.53 3.05
CA ALA A 175 2.74 4.08 3.07
C ALA A 175 2.63 5.29 2.14
N VAL A 176 1.70 5.25 1.20
CA VAL A 176 1.43 6.36 0.29
C VAL A 176 0.20 7.11 0.80
N LEU A 177 0.26 8.43 1.02
CA LEU A 177 -0.84 9.22 1.57
C LEU A 177 -1.59 10.01 0.50
N GLY A 178 -2.90 10.17 0.70
CA GLY A 178 -3.76 11.09 -0.08
C GLY A 178 -3.93 12.46 0.61
N SER A 179 -2.95 12.89 1.41
CA SER A 179 -2.92 14.14 2.17
C SER A 179 -1.48 14.59 2.36
N GLY A 180 -1.24 15.80 2.85
CA GLY A 180 0.09 16.21 3.30
C GLY A 180 0.60 15.31 4.43
N LEU A 181 1.94 15.16 4.55
CA LEU A 181 2.56 14.32 5.59
C LEU A 181 2.33 14.85 7.03
N ASP A 182 1.83 16.06 7.18
CA ASP A 182 1.37 16.66 8.45
C ASP A 182 0.00 16.15 8.90
N ARG A 183 -0.71 15.38 8.04
CA ARG A 183 -2.07 14.89 8.29
C ARG A 183 -2.20 13.41 8.00
N ILE A 184 -1.93 12.60 9.03
CA ILE A 184 -2.15 11.15 8.92
C ILE A 184 -3.65 10.84 8.87
N TYR A 185 -4.08 10.12 7.85
CA TYR A 185 -5.47 9.70 7.71
C TYR A 185 -5.54 8.20 7.37
N PRO A 186 -6.39 7.43 8.09
CA PRO A 186 -7.21 7.84 9.23
C PRO A 186 -6.37 8.17 10.48
N ALA A 187 -6.84 9.07 11.33
CA ALA A 187 -6.09 9.55 12.50
C ALA A 187 -5.70 8.42 13.48
N GLN A 188 -6.52 7.38 13.58
CA GLN A 188 -6.25 6.21 14.41
C GLN A 188 -5.00 5.41 13.99
N HIS A 189 -4.51 5.59 12.76
CA HIS A 189 -3.28 4.96 12.26
C HIS A 189 -2.00 5.76 12.57
N GLY A 190 -2.07 6.77 13.45
CA GLY A 190 -0.91 7.56 13.84
C GLY A 190 0.27 6.73 14.36
N LEU A 191 -0.01 5.75 15.24
CA LEU A 191 1.02 4.83 15.76
C LEU A 191 1.56 3.90 14.67
N LEU A 192 0.70 3.37 13.81
CA LEU A 192 1.13 2.55 12.68
C LEU A 192 2.02 3.36 11.73
N ALA A 193 1.64 4.59 11.40
CA ALA A 193 2.43 5.50 10.58
C ALA A 193 3.82 5.75 11.20
N ALA A 194 3.92 5.97 12.51
CA ALA A 194 5.20 6.13 13.18
C ALA A 194 6.09 4.89 13.06
N ARG A 195 5.52 3.69 13.19
CA ARG A 195 6.24 2.41 13.02
C ARG A 195 6.69 2.20 11.57
N ILE A 196 5.85 2.57 10.59
CA ILE A 196 6.20 2.52 9.17
C ILE A 196 7.39 3.46 8.90
N ALA A 197 7.35 4.71 9.34
CA ALA A 197 8.44 5.66 9.15
C ALA A 197 9.76 5.22 9.81
N ALA A 198 9.70 4.41 10.85
CA ALA A 198 10.89 3.89 11.54
C ALA A 198 11.55 2.70 10.81
N ARG A 199 10.85 1.99 9.95
CA ARG A 199 11.33 0.78 9.27
C ARG A 199 11.28 0.84 7.74
N GLY A 200 10.63 1.84 7.19
CA GLY A 200 10.42 2.08 5.78
C GLY A 200 10.13 3.54 5.54
N ALA A 201 9.13 3.87 4.73
CA ALA A 201 8.83 5.26 4.41
C ALA A 201 7.32 5.56 4.39
N ILE A 202 6.99 6.80 4.68
CA ILE A 202 5.69 7.40 4.37
C ILE A 202 5.92 8.46 3.32
N ILE A 203 5.17 8.40 2.24
CA ILE A 203 5.32 9.33 1.13
C ILE A 203 4.01 10.02 0.77
N SER A 204 4.14 11.20 0.20
CA SER A 204 3.02 11.94 -0.40
C SER A 204 3.48 12.84 -1.54
N GLU A 205 2.65 13.01 -2.56
CA GLU A 205 2.81 14.05 -3.58
C GLU A 205 2.18 15.38 -3.14
N PHE A 206 1.42 15.38 -2.04
CA PHE A 206 0.68 16.54 -1.59
C PHE A 206 1.51 17.39 -0.61
N PRO A 207 1.54 18.73 -0.78
CA PRO A 207 2.25 19.62 0.12
C PRO A 207 1.60 19.66 1.51
N ARG A 208 2.37 20.15 2.48
CA ARG A 208 1.91 20.40 3.85
C ARG A 208 0.62 21.22 3.84
N GLY A 209 -0.31 20.87 4.74
CA GLY A 209 -1.62 21.50 4.88
C GLY A 209 -2.71 20.88 4.02
N THR A 210 -2.37 20.02 3.05
CA THR A 210 -3.37 19.35 2.21
C THR A 210 -4.19 18.37 3.04
N VAL A 211 -5.51 18.62 3.09
CA VAL A 211 -6.46 17.74 3.78
C VAL A 211 -6.79 16.50 2.93
N PRO A 212 -7.19 15.36 3.55
CA PRO A 212 -7.61 14.19 2.82
C PRO A 212 -8.96 14.45 2.14
N LEU A 213 -8.98 14.57 0.83
CA LEU A 213 -10.18 14.74 0.00
C LEU A 213 -10.48 13.45 -0.76
N ARG A 214 -11.76 13.22 -1.12
CA ARG A 214 -12.19 12.01 -1.81
C ARG A 214 -11.46 11.76 -3.14
N ASN A 215 -11.18 12.81 -3.89
CA ASN A 215 -10.47 12.77 -5.17
C ASN A 215 -8.95 12.54 -5.01
N HIS A 216 -8.36 12.77 -3.84
CA HIS A 216 -6.94 12.52 -3.60
C HIS A 216 -6.63 11.02 -3.48
N PHE A 217 -7.59 10.20 -3.03
CA PHE A 217 -7.36 8.77 -2.88
C PHE A 217 -7.13 8.05 -4.22
N PRO A 218 -7.96 8.27 -5.28
CA PRO A 218 -7.64 7.75 -6.60
C PRO A 218 -6.31 8.27 -7.16
N GLN A 219 -6.03 9.57 -7.00
CA GLN A 219 -4.75 10.15 -7.45
C GLN A 219 -3.56 9.44 -6.80
N ARG A 220 -3.60 9.21 -5.48
CA ARG A 220 -2.57 8.51 -4.75
C ARG A 220 -2.43 7.05 -5.17
N ASN A 221 -3.51 6.36 -5.52
CA ASN A 221 -3.50 4.93 -5.85
C ASN A 221 -2.56 4.62 -7.03
N ARG A 222 -2.44 5.51 -8.02
CA ARG A 222 -1.49 5.37 -9.13
C ARG A 222 -0.03 5.32 -8.68
N LEU A 223 0.30 5.91 -7.52
CA LEU A 223 1.65 5.84 -6.97
C LEU A 223 1.92 4.50 -6.30
N MET A 224 0.91 3.90 -5.65
CA MET A 224 1.06 2.57 -5.06
C MET A 224 1.37 1.52 -6.13
N SER A 225 0.58 1.47 -7.21
CA SER A 225 0.85 0.58 -8.34
C SER A 225 2.13 0.95 -9.06
N GLY A 226 2.41 2.25 -9.25
CA GLY A 226 3.59 2.75 -9.95
C GLY A 226 4.93 2.46 -9.25
N LEU A 227 4.94 2.34 -7.93
CA LEU A 227 6.11 1.95 -7.13
C LEU A 227 6.34 0.43 -7.13
N SER A 228 5.33 -0.35 -7.51
CA SER A 228 5.30 -1.79 -7.27
C SER A 228 5.47 -2.59 -8.56
N LEU A 229 6.04 -3.78 -8.44
CA LEU A 229 6.14 -4.75 -9.52
C LEU A 229 4.77 -5.35 -9.87
N GLY A 230 3.87 -5.40 -8.89
CA GLY A 230 2.50 -5.85 -9.05
C GLY A 230 1.60 -5.38 -7.91
N THR A 231 0.32 -5.64 -8.04
CA THR A 231 -0.72 -5.27 -7.05
C THR A 231 -1.54 -6.50 -6.66
N LEU A 232 -1.51 -6.86 -5.38
CA LEU A 232 -2.34 -7.90 -4.80
C LEU A 232 -3.64 -7.31 -4.24
N VAL A 233 -4.77 -7.78 -4.72
CA VAL A 233 -6.10 -7.47 -4.19
C VAL A 233 -6.59 -8.62 -3.33
N VAL A 234 -6.68 -8.41 -2.02
CA VAL A 234 -7.02 -9.49 -1.07
C VAL A 234 -8.53 -9.68 -0.93
N GLU A 235 -9.27 -8.60 -0.80
CA GLU A 235 -10.74 -8.60 -0.72
C GLU A 235 -11.28 -7.30 -1.31
N ALA A 236 -12.22 -7.38 -2.24
CA ALA A 236 -12.83 -6.21 -2.87
C ALA A 236 -14.27 -6.51 -3.31
N ALA A 237 -15.21 -5.66 -2.93
CA ALA A 237 -16.54 -5.64 -3.54
C ALA A 237 -16.48 -5.01 -4.95
N ASP A 238 -17.55 -5.18 -5.77
CA ASP A 238 -17.63 -4.72 -7.16
C ASP A 238 -17.31 -3.21 -7.35
N LYS A 239 -17.60 -2.38 -6.34
CA LYS A 239 -17.36 -0.92 -6.37
C LYS A 239 -16.26 -0.48 -5.42
N SER A 240 -15.33 -1.36 -5.08
CA SER A 240 -14.22 -1.05 -4.18
C SER A 240 -13.23 -0.09 -4.83
N GLY A 241 -12.75 0.90 -4.05
CA GLY A 241 -11.66 1.79 -4.48
C GLY A 241 -10.33 1.07 -4.74
N SER A 242 -10.14 -0.15 -4.22
CA SER A 242 -8.97 -0.99 -4.50
C SER A 242 -8.91 -1.48 -5.94
N LEU A 243 -10.08 -1.63 -6.60
CA LEU A 243 -10.14 -1.98 -8.03
C LEU A 243 -9.56 -0.86 -8.91
N ILE A 244 -9.62 0.40 -8.46
CA ILE A 244 -8.98 1.53 -9.14
C ILE A 244 -7.45 1.36 -9.12
N THR A 245 -6.90 0.87 -8.02
CA THR A 245 -5.45 0.59 -7.93
C THR A 245 -5.05 -0.55 -8.86
N ALA A 246 -5.86 -1.61 -8.94
CA ALA A 246 -5.64 -2.70 -9.89
C ALA A 246 -5.70 -2.21 -11.35
N GLN A 247 -6.64 -1.31 -11.68
CA GLN A 247 -6.72 -0.72 -13.02
C GLN A 247 -5.48 0.12 -13.33
N PHE A 248 -5.00 0.94 -12.39
CA PHE A 248 -3.74 1.67 -12.58
C PHE A 248 -2.55 0.73 -12.77
N ALA A 249 -2.50 -0.40 -12.07
CA ALA A 249 -1.46 -1.40 -12.27
C ALA A 249 -1.45 -1.92 -13.71
N LEU A 250 -2.62 -2.30 -14.24
CA LEU A 250 -2.78 -2.75 -15.64
C LEU A 250 -2.36 -1.65 -16.64
N ASP A 251 -2.84 -0.42 -16.44
CA ASP A 251 -2.51 0.71 -17.31
C ASP A 251 -1.00 1.05 -17.32
N GLN A 252 -0.30 0.69 -16.24
CA GLN A 252 1.14 0.86 -16.06
C GLN A 252 1.96 -0.37 -16.48
N GLY A 253 1.31 -1.43 -17.02
CA GLY A 253 1.97 -2.69 -17.41
C GLY A 253 2.53 -3.47 -16.21
N ARG A 254 1.86 -3.41 -15.06
CA ARG A 254 2.21 -4.15 -13.85
C ARG A 254 1.30 -5.35 -13.65
N GLU A 255 1.81 -6.36 -12.97
CA GLU A 255 1.04 -7.56 -12.65
C GLU A 255 -0.12 -7.25 -11.69
N VAL A 256 -1.23 -7.94 -11.88
CA VAL A 256 -2.38 -7.87 -10.98
C VAL A 256 -2.70 -9.27 -10.46
N PHE A 257 -2.74 -9.37 -9.14
CA PHE A 257 -3.02 -10.59 -8.39
C PHE A 257 -4.31 -10.44 -7.62
N ALA A 258 -5.13 -11.48 -7.54
CA ALA A 258 -6.35 -11.46 -6.77
C ALA A 258 -6.53 -12.76 -5.97
N ILE A 259 -6.85 -12.61 -4.68
CA ILE A 259 -7.19 -13.76 -3.84
C ILE A 259 -8.64 -14.14 -4.10
N PRO A 260 -8.93 -15.42 -4.42
CA PRO A 260 -10.29 -15.91 -4.57
C PRO A 260 -11.01 -15.94 -3.22
N GLY A 261 -12.32 -16.04 -3.24
CA GLY A 261 -13.13 -16.20 -2.05
C GLY A 261 -14.46 -16.85 -2.35
N SER A 262 -15.32 -16.95 -1.33
CA SER A 262 -16.65 -17.52 -1.50
C SER A 262 -17.49 -16.71 -2.49
N ILE A 263 -18.15 -17.39 -3.43
CA ILE A 263 -19.10 -16.76 -4.38
C ILE A 263 -20.31 -16.12 -3.68
N HIS A 264 -20.58 -16.54 -2.44
CA HIS A 264 -21.67 -16.02 -1.61
C HIS A 264 -21.26 -14.77 -0.82
N ASN A 265 -19.95 -14.47 -0.74
CA ASN A 265 -19.45 -13.27 -0.07
C ASN A 265 -19.44 -12.08 -1.05
N PRO A 266 -20.25 -11.03 -0.85
CA PRO A 266 -20.27 -9.88 -1.73
C PRO A 266 -18.95 -9.10 -1.78
N LEU A 267 -18.10 -9.25 -0.75
CA LEU A 267 -16.81 -8.57 -0.65
C LEU A 267 -15.71 -9.22 -1.51
N THR A 268 -15.96 -10.39 -2.13
CA THR A 268 -15.01 -11.07 -3.02
C THR A 268 -15.34 -10.89 -4.51
N ARG A 269 -16.49 -10.32 -4.83
CA ARG A 269 -16.97 -10.18 -6.24
C ARG A 269 -16.01 -9.39 -7.10
N GLY A 270 -15.37 -8.34 -6.55
CA GLY A 270 -14.37 -7.56 -7.27
C GLY A 270 -13.11 -8.37 -7.58
N CYS A 271 -12.64 -9.22 -6.65
CA CYS A 271 -11.54 -10.15 -6.91
C CYS A 271 -11.91 -11.15 -8.03
N HIS A 272 -13.13 -11.71 -8.00
CA HIS A 272 -13.61 -12.60 -9.06
C HIS A 272 -13.71 -11.88 -10.41
N ALA A 273 -14.12 -10.61 -10.44
CA ALA A 273 -14.15 -9.80 -11.65
C ALA A 273 -12.73 -9.60 -12.23
N LEU A 274 -11.75 -9.28 -11.36
CA LEU A 274 -10.35 -9.14 -11.76
C LEU A 274 -9.80 -10.46 -12.34
N ILE A 275 -10.04 -11.60 -11.68
CA ILE A 275 -9.60 -12.92 -12.16
C ILE A 275 -10.19 -13.21 -13.54
N ARG A 276 -11.50 -12.98 -13.75
CA ARG A 276 -12.13 -13.14 -15.06
C ARG A 276 -11.58 -12.20 -16.14
N SER A 277 -11.03 -11.06 -15.73
CA SER A 277 -10.40 -10.09 -16.64
C SER A 277 -8.91 -10.35 -16.86
N GLY A 278 -8.37 -11.47 -16.34
CA GLY A 278 -6.99 -11.89 -16.58
C GLY A 278 -6.02 -11.63 -15.42
N ALA A 279 -6.49 -11.11 -14.28
CA ALA A 279 -5.64 -11.06 -13.08
C ALA A 279 -5.31 -12.49 -12.62
N LYS A 280 -4.05 -12.71 -12.20
CA LYS A 280 -3.63 -14.03 -11.71
C LYS A 280 -4.32 -14.36 -10.39
N LEU A 281 -5.02 -15.51 -10.36
CA LEU A 281 -5.52 -16.08 -9.12
C LEU A 281 -4.34 -16.51 -8.24
N VAL A 282 -4.38 -16.14 -6.96
CA VAL A 282 -3.29 -16.39 -6.00
C VAL A 282 -3.85 -17.09 -4.77
N GLU A 283 -3.27 -18.25 -4.45
CA GLU A 283 -3.55 -19.02 -3.24
C GLU A 283 -2.36 -19.02 -2.26
N SER A 284 -1.16 -18.70 -2.78
CA SER A 284 0.08 -18.64 -2.00
C SER A 284 0.99 -17.50 -2.48
N THR A 285 1.94 -17.11 -1.64
CA THR A 285 2.96 -16.11 -2.01
C THR A 285 3.88 -16.60 -3.12
N ARG A 286 4.03 -17.92 -3.28
CA ARG A 286 4.79 -18.53 -4.35
C ARG A 286 4.23 -18.15 -5.73
N ASP A 287 2.90 -18.10 -5.88
CA ASP A 287 2.25 -17.73 -7.15
C ASP A 287 2.63 -16.31 -7.60
N ILE A 288 2.84 -15.42 -6.62
CA ILE A 288 3.30 -14.04 -6.85
C ILE A 288 4.79 -14.03 -7.22
N ILE A 289 5.62 -14.71 -6.42
CA ILE A 289 7.08 -14.72 -6.61
C ILE A 289 7.46 -15.31 -7.96
N GLU A 290 6.81 -16.40 -8.39
CA GLU A 290 7.06 -17.04 -9.69
C GLU A 290 6.76 -16.06 -10.86
N GLU A 291 5.72 -15.22 -10.74
CA GLU A 291 5.35 -14.25 -11.78
C GLU A 291 6.33 -13.09 -11.88
N ILE A 292 6.74 -12.53 -10.73
CA ILE A 292 7.63 -11.36 -10.69
C ILE A 292 9.13 -11.74 -10.69
N ALA A 293 9.47 -13.03 -10.71
CA ALA A 293 10.86 -13.50 -10.57
C ALA A 293 11.82 -12.85 -11.58
N ASN A 294 11.38 -12.63 -12.81
CA ASN A 294 12.20 -12.01 -13.86
C ASN A 294 12.46 -10.50 -13.60
N SER A 295 11.62 -9.87 -12.76
CA SER A 295 11.71 -8.45 -12.39
C SER A 295 12.44 -8.22 -11.07
N LEU A 296 12.79 -9.31 -10.36
CA LEU A 296 13.58 -9.23 -9.13
C LEU A 296 15.07 -9.14 -9.46
N PRO A 297 15.86 -8.34 -8.72
CA PRO A 297 17.31 -8.37 -8.83
C PRO A 297 17.79 -9.80 -8.55
N LYS A 298 18.69 -10.31 -9.39
CA LYS A 298 19.33 -11.62 -9.14
C LYS A 298 20.05 -11.53 -7.80
N GLN A 299 19.57 -12.27 -6.79
CA GLN A 299 20.28 -12.41 -5.53
C GLN A 299 21.54 -13.21 -5.79
N ASP A 300 22.70 -12.59 -5.58
CA ASP A 300 23.93 -13.33 -5.39
C ASP A 300 23.75 -14.30 -4.20
N ASP A 301 24.19 -15.54 -4.36
CA ASP A 301 23.91 -16.73 -3.52
C ASP A 301 24.34 -16.64 -2.02
N MET A 302 24.43 -15.44 -1.44
CA MET A 302 25.05 -15.25 -0.12
C MET A 302 24.11 -15.17 1.09
N SER A 303 22.82 -15.47 0.99
CA SER A 303 21.96 -15.45 2.20
C SER A 303 20.88 -16.54 2.29
N ARG A 304 21.23 -17.77 1.89
CA ARG A 304 20.33 -18.94 2.10
C ARG A 304 20.36 -19.54 3.52
N ASN A 305 20.94 -18.86 4.51
CA ASN A 305 21.15 -19.44 5.85
C ASN A 305 20.46 -18.65 6.98
N SER A 306 19.18 -18.29 6.81
CA SER A 306 18.35 -17.95 7.97
C SER A 306 16.96 -18.57 7.84
N SER A 307 16.90 -19.89 7.98
CA SER A 307 15.63 -20.55 8.29
C SER A 307 15.14 -19.99 9.64
N PRO A 308 13.94 -19.43 9.73
CA PRO A 308 13.41 -18.98 11.01
C PRO A 308 13.30 -20.20 11.93
N LYS A 309 13.84 -20.08 13.15
CA LYS A 309 13.69 -21.12 14.18
C LYS A 309 12.20 -21.38 14.39
N ARG A 310 11.80 -22.59 14.02
CA ARG A 310 10.47 -23.15 14.19
C ARG A 310 10.08 -23.10 15.67
N VAL A 311 9.23 -22.16 16.06
CA VAL A 311 8.51 -22.26 17.32
C VAL A 311 7.32 -23.18 17.05
N THR A 312 7.52 -24.46 17.20
CA THR A 312 6.44 -25.45 17.20
C THR A 312 5.59 -25.21 18.44
N ARG A 313 4.52 -24.45 18.29
CA ARG A 313 3.43 -24.45 19.26
C ARG A 313 2.81 -25.87 19.16
N ARG A 314 3.01 -26.70 20.19
CA ARG A 314 2.33 -27.99 20.28
C ARG A 314 0.82 -27.68 20.31
N LEU A 315 0.13 -27.96 19.21
CA LEU A 315 -1.31 -28.03 19.17
C LEU A 315 -1.70 -29.10 20.22
N ALA A 316 -2.38 -28.68 21.27
CA ALA A 316 -3.06 -29.63 22.15
C ALA A 316 -3.92 -30.52 21.24
N THR A 317 -3.87 -31.83 21.46
CA THR A 317 -4.67 -32.77 20.69
C THR A 317 -6.14 -32.44 20.87
N LEU A 318 -6.72 -31.80 19.85
CA LEU A 318 -8.16 -31.48 19.82
C LEU A 318 -8.93 -32.77 19.92
N ASP A 319 -9.92 -32.80 20.78
CA ASP A 319 -10.82 -33.95 20.89
C ASP A 319 -11.70 -34.08 19.61
N LYS A 320 -12.41 -35.19 19.51
CA LYS A 320 -13.24 -35.50 18.34
C LYS A 320 -14.35 -34.45 18.12
N GLY A 321 -14.91 -33.91 19.20
CA GLY A 321 -15.98 -32.89 19.14
C GLY A 321 -15.47 -31.58 18.55
N HIS A 322 -14.31 -31.09 19.01
CA HIS A 322 -13.70 -29.87 18.46
C HIS A 322 -13.32 -30.00 16.97
N LYS A 323 -12.87 -31.18 16.52
CA LYS A 323 -12.59 -31.42 15.09
C LYS A 323 -13.86 -31.34 14.25
N ILE A 324 -14.94 -31.99 14.68
CA ILE A 324 -16.26 -31.93 14.00
C ILE A 324 -16.74 -30.47 13.91
N LEU A 325 -16.60 -29.71 15.00
CA LEU A 325 -17.02 -28.31 15.03
C LEU A 325 -16.19 -27.45 14.08
N LEU A 326 -14.87 -27.64 14.02
CA LEU A 326 -13.99 -26.90 13.11
C LEU A 326 -14.27 -27.22 11.64
N ASP A 327 -14.59 -28.49 11.33
CA ASP A 327 -14.96 -28.93 9.98
C ASP A 327 -16.31 -28.33 9.57
N ALA A 328 -17.29 -28.28 10.50
CA ALA A 328 -18.59 -27.67 10.27
C ALA A 328 -18.52 -26.13 10.16
N LEU A 329 -17.59 -25.49 10.88
CA LEU A 329 -17.35 -24.05 10.83
C LEU A 329 -16.83 -23.62 9.44
N GLY A 330 -15.90 -24.38 8.89
CA GLY A 330 -15.24 -24.00 7.63
C GLY A 330 -14.48 -22.68 7.75
N PHE A 331 -14.27 -22.00 6.61
CA PHE A 331 -13.51 -20.75 6.52
C PHE A 331 -14.38 -19.51 6.27
N ASP A 332 -15.71 -19.67 6.16
CA ASP A 332 -16.64 -18.56 6.05
C ASP A 332 -17.24 -18.20 7.42
N PRO A 333 -17.52 -16.91 7.70
CA PRO A 333 -18.15 -16.49 8.96
C PRO A 333 -19.50 -17.17 9.19
N THR A 334 -19.59 -18.03 10.20
CA THR A 334 -20.76 -18.88 10.50
C THR A 334 -21.33 -18.55 11.86
N SER A 335 -22.67 -18.49 11.98
CA SER A 335 -23.36 -18.26 13.26
C SER A 335 -23.38 -19.51 14.13
N VAL A 336 -23.58 -19.32 15.46
CA VAL A 336 -23.74 -20.44 16.39
C VAL A 336 -24.93 -21.32 15.99
N ASP A 337 -26.04 -20.71 15.58
CA ASP A 337 -27.27 -21.49 15.20
C ASP A 337 -26.98 -22.39 13.98
N ALA A 338 -26.26 -21.88 12.97
CA ALA A 338 -25.88 -22.68 11.83
C ALA A 338 -24.89 -23.81 12.19
N LEU A 339 -24.05 -23.61 13.21
CA LEU A 339 -23.15 -24.66 13.70
C LEU A 339 -23.90 -25.71 14.49
N VAL A 340 -24.89 -25.33 15.27
CA VAL A 340 -25.81 -26.26 15.96
C VAL A 340 -26.52 -27.14 14.93
N GLU A 341 -27.07 -26.53 13.88
CA GLU A 341 -27.76 -27.25 12.79
C GLU A 341 -26.82 -28.23 12.04
N ARG A 342 -25.59 -27.79 11.71
CA ARG A 342 -24.62 -28.61 10.97
C ARG A 342 -24.03 -29.75 11.77
N THR A 343 -23.80 -29.54 13.08
CA THR A 343 -23.13 -30.53 13.94
C THR A 343 -24.09 -31.42 14.71
N GLY A 344 -25.33 -30.98 14.92
CA GLY A 344 -26.28 -31.61 15.82
C GLY A 344 -25.90 -31.48 17.30
N PHE A 345 -24.90 -30.68 17.65
CA PHE A 345 -24.52 -30.46 19.05
C PHE A 345 -25.45 -29.47 19.75
N PRO A 346 -25.69 -29.62 21.07
CA PRO A 346 -26.40 -28.61 21.84
C PRO A 346 -25.72 -27.24 21.77
N SER A 347 -26.48 -26.15 21.75
CA SER A 347 -25.96 -24.78 21.65
C SER A 347 -24.92 -24.44 22.74
N GLU A 348 -25.14 -24.93 23.97
CA GLU A 348 -24.19 -24.77 25.08
C GLU A 348 -22.87 -25.43 24.82
N SER A 349 -22.87 -26.62 24.21
CA SER A 349 -21.66 -27.35 23.82
C SER A 349 -20.91 -26.63 22.70
N VAL A 350 -21.64 -26.15 21.69
CA VAL A 350 -21.04 -25.34 20.59
C VAL A 350 -20.41 -24.08 21.15
N ALA A 351 -21.10 -23.33 22.00
CA ALA A 351 -20.58 -22.11 22.61
C ALA A 351 -19.33 -22.37 23.47
N SER A 352 -19.32 -23.41 24.29
CA SER A 352 -18.16 -23.81 25.09
C SER A 352 -16.96 -24.20 24.22
N MET A 353 -17.18 -25.00 23.18
CA MET A 353 -16.11 -25.42 22.26
C MET A 353 -15.56 -24.23 21.47
N LEU A 354 -16.42 -23.30 21.00
CA LEU A 354 -15.98 -22.09 20.32
C LEU A 354 -15.11 -21.21 21.22
N LEU A 355 -15.48 -21.04 22.49
CA LEU A 355 -14.69 -20.30 23.47
C LEU A 355 -13.30 -20.92 23.66
N ILE A 356 -13.22 -22.24 23.79
CA ILE A 356 -11.94 -22.96 23.94
C ILE A 356 -11.09 -22.76 22.68
N LEU A 357 -11.68 -22.91 21.50
CA LEU A 357 -10.97 -22.74 20.22
C LEU A 357 -10.54 -21.29 19.98
N GLU A 358 -11.31 -20.31 20.45
CA GLU A 358 -10.95 -18.90 20.42
C GLU A 358 -9.77 -18.58 21.34
N LEU A 359 -9.78 -19.12 22.57
CA LEU A 359 -8.66 -19.02 23.50
C LEU A 359 -7.38 -19.70 22.98
N GLN A 360 -7.54 -20.76 22.18
CA GLN A 360 -6.42 -21.44 21.50
C GLN A 360 -5.96 -20.71 20.23
N GLY A 361 -6.69 -19.68 19.78
CA GLY A 361 -6.38 -18.93 18.57
C GLY A 361 -6.64 -19.70 17.28
N THR A 362 -7.50 -20.73 17.29
CA THR A 362 -7.90 -21.50 16.08
C THR A 362 -9.20 -21.00 15.47
N VAL A 363 -9.98 -20.24 16.23
CA VAL A 363 -11.23 -19.61 15.81
C VAL A 363 -11.19 -18.14 16.23
N GLY A 364 -11.78 -17.27 15.44
CA GLY A 364 -11.97 -15.85 15.77
C GLY A 364 -13.44 -15.46 15.70
N SER A 365 -13.86 -14.53 16.56
CA SER A 365 -15.21 -13.95 16.52
C SER A 365 -15.27 -12.72 15.61
N GLU A 366 -16.39 -12.56 14.91
CA GLU A 366 -16.72 -11.40 14.10
C GLU A 366 -18.01 -10.71 14.57
N ALA A 367 -18.22 -9.48 14.05
CA ALA A 367 -19.42 -8.72 14.36
C ALA A 367 -20.69 -9.52 13.99
N GLY A 368 -21.73 -9.45 14.85
CA GLY A 368 -22.99 -10.18 14.65
C GLY A 368 -22.95 -11.62 15.19
N GLY A 369 -22.05 -11.95 16.11
CA GLY A 369 -22.01 -13.28 16.77
C GLY A 369 -21.62 -14.40 15.82
N ARG A 370 -20.85 -14.10 14.80
CA ARG A 370 -20.30 -15.09 13.86
C ARG A 370 -18.89 -15.48 14.25
N TYR A 371 -18.53 -16.70 13.92
CA TYR A 371 -17.21 -17.26 14.15
C TYR A 371 -16.59 -17.69 12.82
N VAL A 372 -15.27 -17.61 12.71
CA VAL A 372 -14.50 -18.03 11.54
C VAL A 372 -13.29 -18.82 11.98
N ARG A 373 -12.96 -19.86 11.25
CA ARG A 373 -11.72 -20.61 11.46
C ARG A 373 -10.54 -19.73 11.05
N LEU A 374 -9.56 -19.61 11.93
CA LEU A 374 -8.32 -18.90 11.63
C LEU A 374 -7.40 -19.81 10.83
N PRO A 375 -6.59 -19.27 9.90
CA PRO A 375 -5.63 -20.06 9.17
C PRO A 375 -4.66 -20.70 10.16
N ASP A 376 -4.39 -22.02 9.96
CA ASP A 376 -3.30 -22.67 10.67
C ASP A 376 -2.01 -21.92 10.28
N GLU A 377 -1.18 -21.53 11.26
CA GLU A 377 0.19 -21.09 10.99
C GLU A 377 0.95 -22.27 10.38
N ARG A 378 0.67 -22.60 9.10
CA ARG A 378 1.46 -23.56 8.37
C ARG A 378 2.74 -22.85 7.93
N PRO A 379 3.91 -23.38 8.28
CA PRO A 379 5.13 -22.96 7.62
C PRO A 379 5.03 -23.46 6.17
N GLY A 380 5.08 -22.51 5.22
CA GLY A 380 5.30 -22.78 3.81
C GLY A 380 6.70 -23.34 3.59
#